data_8a2072a95542984b2c2ab3cc2ff57736
#
_entry.id   8a2072a95542984b2c2ab3cc2ff57736
#
_cell.length_a   1.000
_cell.length_b   1.000
_cell.length_c   1.000
_cell.angle_alpha   90.00
_cell.angle_beta   90.00
_cell.angle_gamma   90.00
#
_symmetry.space_group_name_H-M   'P 1'
#
loop_
_entity.id
_entity.type
_entity.pdbx_description
1 polymer ?
#
loop_
_entity_poly.entity_id
_entity_poly.type
_entity_poly.pdbx_seq_one_letter_code
_entity_poly.pdbx_strand_id
1 'polypeptide(L)'
;MTALVRAELLKLRTIRTTWALVAVSLGIALVLLGLQLRNAGLAETASLGTTASTRAILVAPGSAALVILVLGVLVATGELRHRTIGATFLVTPARGRVLLAKLLTAGLAGLGLSALGLLVTLVIAVPWLAANGVTADVVNRELILVALVTLAAGPLYAMLGLALGALVRNQTVAVVLGLLWFLVGEGLIGAMGLRWLMPWLPGGASRALARDITLPGLLPAWAGGLLLLTYVVALAVPAWWLLQRADVE
;
A
#
# COMPACT_ATOMS: atom_id res chain seq x y z
N MET A 1 -12.54 -9.93 19.51
CA MET A 1 -11.80 -9.28 18.39
C MET A 1 -10.28 -9.29 18.61
N THR A 2 -9.77 -8.86 19.75
CA THR A 2 -8.32 -8.82 20.03
C THR A 2 -7.63 -10.17 19.88
N ALA A 3 -8.22 -11.27 20.35
CA ALA A 3 -7.66 -12.61 20.21
C ALA A 3 -7.57 -13.06 18.74
N LEU A 4 -8.59 -12.76 17.92
CA LEU A 4 -8.58 -13.07 16.48
C LEU A 4 -7.47 -12.30 15.75
N VAL A 5 -7.34 -10.98 16.00
CA VAL A 5 -6.29 -10.17 15.40
C VAL A 5 -4.90 -10.66 15.83
N ARG A 6 -4.71 -11.01 17.10
CA ARG A 6 -3.45 -11.61 17.58
C ARG A 6 -3.12 -12.93 16.89
N ALA A 7 -4.10 -13.80 16.69
CA ALA A 7 -3.91 -15.05 15.97
C ALA A 7 -3.51 -14.82 14.51
N GLU A 8 -4.15 -13.89 13.82
CA GLU A 8 -3.82 -13.53 12.43
C GLU A 8 -2.42 -12.89 12.33
N LEU A 9 -2.05 -11.99 13.25
CA LEU A 9 -0.71 -11.41 13.31
C LEU A 9 0.36 -12.47 13.58
N LEU A 10 0.08 -13.45 14.44
CA LEU A 10 0.99 -14.55 14.70
C LEU A 10 1.23 -15.39 13.44
N LYS A 11 0.16 -15.68 12.67
CA LYS A 11 0.28 -16.36 11.36
C LYS A 11 1.23 -15.60 10.44
N LEU A 12 1.08 -14.28 10.31
CA LEU A 12 1.95 -13.46 9.47
C LEU A 12 3.42 -13.53 9.90
N ARG A 13 3.70 -13.56 11.19
CA ARG A 13 5.07 -13.67 11.73
C ARG A 13 5.72 -15.02 11.48
N THR A 14 4.94 -16.09 11.40
CA THR A 14 5.43 -17.45 11.22
C THR A 14 5.56 -17.90 9.76
N ILE A 15 4.88 -17.23 8.84
CA ILE A 15 4.88 -17.57 7.41
C ILE A 15 6.12 -16.98 6.72
N ARG A 16 6.94 -17.84 6.09
CA ARG A 16 8.15 -17.43 5.35
C ARG A 16 7.88 -16.43 4.23
N THR A 17 6.74 -16.56 3.56
CA THR A 17 6.35 -15.66 2.46
C THR A 17 6.17 -14.21 2.93
N THR A 18 5.73 -13.98 4.17
CA THR A 18 5.62 -12.64 4.75
C THR A 18 7.00 -11.97 4.83
N TRP A 19 8.00 -12.68 5.32
CA TRP A 19 9.37 -12.17 5.41
C TRP A 19 10.02 -11.96 4.04
N ALA A 20 9.72 -12.82 3.07
CA ALA A 20 10.13 -12.61 1.68
C ALA A 20 9.52 -11.31 1.11
N LEU A 21 8.24 -11.03 1.37
CA LEU A 21 7.60 -9.77 0.95
C LEU A 21 8.19 -8.55 1.68
N VAL A 22 8.51 -8.67 2.96
CA VAL A 22 9.24 -7.60 3.69
C VAL A 22 10.57 -7.31 3.01
N ALA A 23 11.36 -8.34 2.71
CA ALA A 23 12.65 -8.20 2.04
C ALA A 23 12.51 -7.58 0.63
N VAL A 24 11.53 -8.03 -0.16
CA VAL A 24 11.23 -7.48 -1.49
C VAL A 24 10.79 -6.02 -1.39
N SER A 25 9.91 -5.69 -0.43
CA SER A 25 9.45 -4.32 -0.20
C SER A 25 10.61 -3.39 0.13
N LEU A 26 11.48 -3.80 1.04
CA LEU A 26 12.68 -3.03 1.40
C LEU A 26 13.67 -2.93 0.23
N GLY A 27 13.86 -4.02 -0.53
CA GLY A 27 14.71 -4.02 -1.71
C GLY A 27 14.22 -3.02 -2.78
N ILE A 28 12.92 -3.02 -3.08
CA ILE A 28 12.31 -2.06 -4.01
C ILE A 28 12.45 -0.63 -3.47
N ALA A 29 12.18 -0.40 -2.19
CA ALA A 29 12.32 0.91 -1.57
C ALA A 29 13.76 1.44 -1.68
N LEU A 30 14.76 0.60 -1.41
CA LEU A 30 16.18 0.95 -1.53
C LEU A 30 16.58 1.26 -2.98
N VAL A 31 16.15 0.44 -3.93
CA VAL A 31 16.45 0.65 -5.37
C VAL A 31 15.84 1.96 -5.84
N LEU A 32 14.55 2.20 -5.56
CA LEU A 32 13.87 3.42 -5.99
C LEU A 32 14.45 4.67 -5.32
N LEU A 33 14.75 4.59 -4.02
CA LEU A 33 15.43 5.67 -3.33
C LEU A 33 16.80 5.93 -3.93
N GLY A 34 17.61 4.89 -4.16
CA GLY A 34 18.94 5.02 -4.78
C GLY A 34 18.89 5.64 -6.18
N LEU A 35 17.89 5.27 -7.00
CA LEU A 35 17.67 5.89 -8.31
C LEU A 35 17.30 7.37 -8.19
N GLN A 36 16.45 7.73 -7.25
CA GLN A 36 16.08 9.12 -7.01
C GLN A 36 17.27 9.97 -6.52
N LEU A 37 18.06 9.45 -5.58
CA LEU A 37 19.26 10.12 -5.10
C LEU A 37 20.30 10.31 -6.21
N ARG A 38 20.51 9.28 -7.03
CA ARG A 38 21.39 9.35 -8.20
C ARG A 38 20.92 10.41 -9.20
N ASN A 39 19.63 10.40 -9.55
CA ASN A 39 19.07 11.35 -10.51
C ASN A 39 19.15 12.79 -9.97
N ALA A 40 18.89 12.98 -8.69
CA ALA A 40 19.01 14.26 -8.01
C ALA A 40 20.47 14.76 -7.95
N GLY A 41 21.44 13.86 -7.76
CA GLY A 41 22.86 14.20 -7.77
C GLY A 41 23.42 14.53 -9.17
N LEU A 42 22.75 14.07 -10.24
CA LEU A 42 23.08 14.41 -11.63
C LEU A 42 22.42 15.71 -12.09
N ALA A 43 21.31 16.11 -11.46
CA ALA A 43 20.66 17.40 -11.71
C ALA A 43 21.48 18.53 -11.07
N GLU A 44 21.61 19.67 -11.75
CA GLU A 44 22.31 20.83 -11.19
C GLU A 44 21.77 21.13 -9.80
N THR A 45 22.68 21.34 -8.84
CA THR A 45 22.40 21.53 -7.39
C THR A 45 21.37 22.62 -7.09
N ALA A 46 21.15 23.57 -7.99
CA ALA A 46 20.13 24.61 -7.88
C ALA A 46 18.68 24.08 -7.76
N SER A 47 18.40 22.86 -8.23
CA SER A 47 17.06 22.27 -8.17
C SER A 47 16.79 21.47 -6.87
N LEU A 48 17.81 21.10 -6.11
CA LEU A 48 17.69 20.25 -4.92
C LEU A 48 16.99 20.95 -3.73
N GLY A 49 17.12 22.26 -3.61
CA GLY A 49 16.51 23.05 -2.54
C GLY A 49 15.00 23.30 -2.68
N THR A 50 14.36 22.81 -3.74
CA THR A 50 12.92 22.98 -3.92
C THR A 50 12.11 21.97 -3.10
N THR A 51 10.93 22.36 -2.61
CA THR A 51 10.01 21.47 -1.91
C THR A 51 9.59 20.29 -2.77
N ALA A 52 9.54 20.47 -4.10
CA ALA A 52 9.18 19.44 -5.06
C ALA A 52 10.22 18.32 -5.15
N SER A 53 11.51 18.68 -5.31
CA SER A 53 12.61 17.71 -5.40
C SER A 53 12.81 16.96 -4.09
N THR A 54 12.77 17.67 -2.96
CA THR A 54 12.85 17.06 -1.63
C THR A 54 11.72 16.06 -1.41
N ARG A 55 10.49 16.42 -1.75
CA ARG A 55 9.34 15.52 -1.65
C ARG A 55 9.48 14.30 -2.54
N ALA A 56 9.91 14.45 -3.80
CA ALA A 56 10.10 13.33 -4.73
C ALA A 56 11.07 12.27 -4.17
N ILE A 57 12.15 12.71 -3.53
CA ILE A 57 13.12 11.83 -2.86
C ILE A 57 12.48 11.13 -1.66
N LEU A 58 11.79 11.87 -0.80
CA LEU A 58 11.21 11.33 0.43
C LEU A 58 10.04 10.37 0.18
N VAL A 59 9.27 10.54 -0.91
CA VAL A 59 8.12 9.68 -1.29
C VAL A 59 8.58 8.39 -1.98
N ALA A 60 9.77 8.34 -2.56
CA ALA A 60 10.23 7.20 -3.36
C ALA A 60 10.04 5.82 -2.69
N PRO A 61 10.34 5.63 -1.38
CA PRO A 61 10.10 4.35 -0.70
C PRO A 61 8.61 3.96 -0.60
N GLY A 62 7.69 4.92 -0.66
CA GLY A 62 6.23 4.67 -0.69
C GLY A 62 5.76 3.92 -1.92
N SER A 63 6.57 3.86 -2.99
CA SER A 63 6.29 3.10 -4.21
C SER A 63 6.23 1.57 -3.98
N ALA A 64 6.68 1.08 -2.82
CA ALA A 64 6.49 -0.31 -2.40
C ALA A 64 5.02 -0.67 -2.05
N ALA A 65 4.08 0.26 -2.21
CA ALA A 65 2.65 0.06 -1.93
C ALA A 65 2.04 -1.15 -2.67
N LEU A 66 2.53 -1.48 -3.87
CA LEU A 66 2.10 -2.67 -4.60
C LEU A 66 2.46 -3.97 -3.87
N VAL A 67 3.62 -4.02 -3.21
CA VAL A 67 4.01 -5.19 -2.39
C VAL A 67 3.11 -5.29 -1.17
N ILE A 68 2.71 -4.16 -0.59
CA ILE A 68 1.78 -4.09 0.53
C ILE A 68 0.39 -4.59 0.09
N LEU A 69 -0.06 -4.24 -1.11
CA LEU A 69 -1.29 -4.78 -1.70
C LEU A 69 -1.21 -6.30 -1.85
N VAL A 70 -0.12 -6.82 -2.41
CA VAL A 70 0.10 -8.27 -2.54
C VAL A 70 0.08 -8.95 -1.17
N LEU A 71 0.70 -8.37 -0.14
CA LEU A 71 0.60 -8.88 1.23
C LEU A 71 -0.85 -9.02 1.67
N GLY A 72 -1.69 -8.00 1.43
CA GLY A 72 -3.12 -8.04 1.72
C GLY A 72 -3.82 -9.20 1.02
N VAL A 73 -3.56 -9.41 -0.27
CA VAL A 73 -4.10 -10.56 -1.03
C VAL A 73 -3.71 -11.88 -0.37
N LEU A 74 -2.42 -12.03 0.03
CA LEU A 74 -1.94 -13.27 0.66
C LEU A 74 -2.59 -13.53 2.03
N VAL A 75 -2.87 -12.50 2.81
CA VAL A 75 -3.60 -12.61 4.08
C VAL A 75 -5.02 -13.15 3.86
N ALA A 76 -5.69 -12.71 2.80
CA ALA A 76 -7.03 -13.20 2.46
C ALA A 76 -7.02 -14.63 1.94
N THR A 77 -6.09 -14.93 1.02
CA THR A 77 -6.13 -16.16 0.21
C THR A 77 -5.29 -17.31 0.77
N GLY A 78 -4.42 -17.04 1.73
CA GLY A 78 -3.52 -18.05 2.31
C GLY A 78 -4.26 -19.26 2.90
N GLU A 79 -5.32 -19.03 3.66
CA GLU A 79 -6.14 -20.10 4.23
C GLU A 79 -6.97 -20.84 3.19
N LEU A 80 -7.42 -20.15 2.15
CA LEU A 80 -8.12 -20.77 1.01
C LEU A 80 -7.18 -21.71 0.25
N ARG A 81 -5.95 -21.25 -0.02
CA ARG A 81 -4.93 -22.04 -0.73
C ARG A 81 -4.54 -23.30 0.04
N HIS A 82 -4.43 -23.22 1.36
CA HIS A 82 -4.03 -24.33 2.23
C HIS A 82 -5.23 -25.12 2.78
N ARG A 83 -6.46 -24.82 2.36
CA ARG A 83 -7.71 -25.46 2.81
C ARG A 83 -7.90 -25.42 4.35
N THR A 84 -7.37 -24.41 5.01
CA THR A 84 -7.44 -24.28 6.48
C THR A 84 -8.57 -23.35 6.93
N ILE A 85 -9.30 -22.73 6.00
CA ILE A 85 -10.38 -21.80 6.30
C ILE A 85 -11.54 -22.45 7.06
N GLY A 86 -11.81 -23.75 6.80
CA GLY A 86 -12.81 -24.53 7.53
C GLY A 86 -12.52 -24.61 9.03
N ALA A 87 -11.26 -24.86 9.39
CA ALA A 87 -10.85 -24.87 10.81
C ALA A 87 -11.06 -23.52 11.49
N THR A 88 -10.80 -22.42 10.78
CA THR A 88 -11.05 -21.05 11.29
C THR A 88 -12.55 -20.82 11.56
N PHE A 89 -13.44 -21.30 10.69
CA PHE A 89 -14.88 -21.13 10.86
C PHE A 89 -15.47 -22.07 11.90
N LEU A 90 -14.89 -23.23 12.17
CA LEU A 90 -15.27 -24.11 13.28
C LEU A 90 -15.04 -23.43 14.63
N VAL A 91 -13.93 -22.70 14.79
CA VAL A 91 -13.60 -21.97 16.01
C VAL A 91 -14.38 -20.65 16.10
N THR A 92 -14.63 -20.00 14.97
CA THR A 92 -15.32 -18.69 14.91
C THR A 92 -16.39 -18.73 13.83
N PRO A 93 -17.64 -19.13 14.16
CA PRO A 93 -18.74 -19.24 13.19
C PRO A 93 -19.15 -17.89 12.58
N ALA A 94 -18.85 -16.78 13.25
CA ALA A 94 -19.17 -15.43 12.80
C ALA A 94 -18.20 -14.99 11.68
N ARG A 95 -18.44 -15.41 10.44
CA ARG A 95 -17.59 -15.18 9.25
C ARG A 95 -17.25 -13.70 9.02
N GLY A 96 -18.18 -12.78 9.30
CA GLY A 96 -17.95 -11.35 9.22
C GLY A 96 -16.90 -10.84 10.22
N ARG A 97 -16.87 -11.42 11.43
CA ARG A 97 -15.83 -11.09 12.42
C ARG A 97 -14.46 -11.56 11.99
N VAL A 98 -14.37 -12.69 11.30
CA VAL A 98 -13.11 -13.20 10.74
C VAL A 98 -12.61 -12.25 9.64
N LEU A 99 -13.47 -11.81 8.70
CA LEU A 99 -13.09 -10.87 7.66
C LEU A 99 -12.62 -9.53 8.25
N LEU A 100 -13.36 -8.99 9.24
CA LEU A 100 -12.95 -7.75 9.91
C LEU A 100 -11.61 -7.91 10.65
N ALA A 101 -11.39 -9.04 11.33
CA ALA A 101 -10.10 -9.31 11.98
C ALA A 101 -8.95 -9.37 10.96
N LYS A 102 -9.18 -9.99 9.79
CA LYS A 102 -8.21 -10.02 8.68
C LYS A 102 -7.95 -8.63 8.11
N LEU A 103 -8.99 -7.79 7.90
CA LEU A 103 -8.84 -6.41 7.44
C LEU A 103 -7.99 -5.58 8.42
N LEU A 104 -8.27 -5.68 9.73
CA LEU A 104 -7.47 -5.01 10.75
C LEU A 104 -6.02 -5.51 10.76
N THR A 105 -5.82 -6.82 10.64
CA THR A 105 -4.48 -7.41 10.60
C THR A 105 -3.71 -6.98 9.36
N ALA A 106 -4.35 -6.97 8.19
CA ALA A 106 -3.74 -6.47 6.95
C ALA A 106 -3.39 -4.98 7.08
N GLY A 107 -4.29 -4.17 7.64
CA GLY A 107 -4.01 -2.76 7.91
C GLY A 107 -2.81 -2.55 8.84
N LEU A 108 -2.72 -3.30 9.94
CA LEU A 108 -1.57 -3.24 10.85
C LEU A 108 -0.27 -3.71 10.18
N ALA A 109 -0.32 -4.75 9.35
CA ALA A 109 0.83 -5.21 8.59
C ALA A 109 1.27 -4.18 7.54
N GLY A 110 0.31 -3.55 6.84
CA GLY A 110 0.57 -2.46 5.92
C GLY A 110 1.19 -1.24 6.60
N LEU A 111 0.70 -0.89 7.80
CA LEU A 111 1.28 0.16 8.63
C LEU A 111 2.73 -0.17 9.02
N GLY A 112 3.00 -1.42 9.43
CA GLY A 112 4.35 -1.87 9.78
C GLY A 112 5.32 -1.79 8.59
N LEU A 113 4.91 -2.23 7.40
CA LEU A 113 5.73 -2.12 6.18
C LEU A 113 5.97 -0.67 5.76
N SER A 114 4.95 0.19 5.86
CA SER A 114 5.09 1.61 5.59
C SER A 114 6.03 2.30 6.57
N ALA A 115 5.95 1.93 7.86
CA ALA A 115 6.87 2.44 8.88
C ALA A 115 8.32 2.01 8.61
N LEU A 116 8.54 0.78 8.14
CA LEU A 116 9.88 0.32 7.72
C LEU A 116 10.39 1.09 6.50
N GLY A 117 9.55 1.34 5.49
CA GLY A 117 9.90 2.17 4.34
C GLY A 117 10.26 3.60 4.74
N LEU A 118 9.49 4.18 5.67
CA LEU A 118 9.76 5.50 6.24
C LEU A 118 11.09 5.52 7.00
N LEU A 119 11.40 4.47 7.78
CA LEU A 119 12.67 4.34 8.47
C LEU A 119 13.85 4.34 7.49
N VAL A 120 13.74 3.61 6.38
CA VAL A 120 14.74 3.64 5.30
C VAL A 120 14.95 5.06 4.78
N THR A 121 13.86 5.80 4.57
CA THR A 121 13.91 7.20 4.14
C THR A 121 14.64 8.08 5.16
N LEU A 122 14.31 7.94 6.45
CA LEU A 122 14.95 8.71 7.53
C LEU A 122 16.45 8.45 7.60
N VAL A 123 16.86 7.19 7.52
CA VAL A 123 18.26 6.80 7.70
C VAL A 123 19.13 7.16 6.48
N ILE A 124 18.58 7.18 5.27
CA ILE A 124 19.35 7.36 4.04
C ILE A 124 19.12 8.74 3.42
N ALA A 125 17.85 9.11 3.17
CA ALA A 125 17.54 10.31 2.39
C ALA A 125 17.79 11.59 3.20
N VAL A 126 17.48 11.60 4.50
CA VAL A 126 17.66 12.83 5.32
C VAL A 126 19.10 13.24 5.45
N PRO A 127 20.06 12.35 5.84
CA PRO A 127 21.47 12.70 5.86
C PRO A 127 22.01 13.11 4.49
N TRP A 128 21.57 12.45 3.43
CA TRP A 128 21.98 12.79 2.08
C TRP A 128 21.53 14.19 1.66
N LEU A 129 20.28 14.56 1.94
CA LEU A 129 19.75 15.91 1.67
C LEU A 129 20.51 16.96 2.46
N ALA A 130 20.78 16.71 3.75
CA ALA A 130 21.55 17.62 4.58
C ALA A 130 22.98 17.82 4.05
N ALA A 131 23.65 16.75 3.60
CA ALA A 131 24.98 16.83 3.02
C ALA A 131 25.01 17.61 1.69
N ASN A 132 23.89 17.70 0.98
CA ASN A 132 23.73 18.47 -0.26
C ASN A 132 23.14 19.88 -0.04
N GLY A 133 23.16 20.39 1.18
CA GLY A 133 22.83 21.78 1.50
C GLY A 133 21.34 22.10 1.56
N VAL A 134 20.45 21.08 1.59
CA VAL A 134 19.02 21.32 1.77
C VAL A 134 18.74 21.70 3.22
N THR A 135 18.04 22.82 3.43
CA THR A 135 17.78 23.35 4.77
C THR A 135 16.91 22.40 5.59
N ALA A 136 17.21 22.32 6.90
CA ALA A 136 16.48 21.45 7.82
C ALA A 136 14.97 21.74 7.86
N ASP A 137 14.57 22.99 7.72
CA ASP A 137 13.15 23.39 7.74
C ASP A 137 12.36 22.79 6.57
N VAL A 138 12.95 22.79 5.34
CA VAL A 138 12.33 22.18 4.16
C VAL A 138 12.23 20.66 4.32
N VAL A 139 13.31 20.03 4.81
CA VAL A 139 13.33 18.59 5.05
C VAL A 139 12.28 18.19 6.10
N ASN A 140 12.24 18.87 7.24
CA ASN A 140 11.34 18.54 8.33
C ASN A 140 9.86 18.68 7.92
N ARG A 141 9.51 19.77 7.23
CA ARG A 141 8.14 19.99 6.77
C ARG A 141 7.67 18.90 5.78
N GLU A 142 8.49 18.61 4.78
CA GLU A 142 8.15 17.59 3.78
C GLU A 142 8.16 16.19 4.39
N LEU A 143 9.08 15.90 5.30
CA LEU A 143 9.14 14.62 5.99
C LEU A 143 7.88 14.33 6.80
N ILE A 144 7.36 15.31 7.55
CA ILE A 144 6.11 15.14 8.30
C ILE A 144 4.95 14.82 7.35
N LEU A 145 4.82 15.56 6.25
CA LEU A 145 3.76 15.32 5.26
C LEU A 145 3.88 13.93 4.63
N VAL A 146 5.10 13.55 4.22
CA VAL A 146 5.36 12.22 3.63
C VAL A 146 5.12 11.11 4.64
N ALA A 147 5.52 11.29 5.90
CA ALA A 147 5.28 10.33 6.96
C ALA A 147 3.77 10.07 7.15
N LEU A 148 2.97 11.14 7.28
CA LEU A 148 1.52 11.03 7.43
C LEU A 148 0.88 10.29 6.26
N VAL A 149 1.26 10.65 5.03
CA VAL A 149 0.74 10.03 3.82
C VAL A 149 1.14 8.56 3.71
N THR A 150 2.40 8.25 3.92
CA THR A 150 2.94 6.88 3.81
C THR A 150 2.30 5.96 4.86
N LEU A 151 2.19 6.43 6.11
CA LEU A 151 1.56 5.66 7.19
C LEU A 151 0.05 5.51 7.00
N ALA A 152 -0.61 6.42 6.29
CA ALA A 152 -2.03 6.29 5.92
C ALA A 152 -2.24 5.39 4.70
N ALA A 153 -1.40 5.48 3.69
CA ALA A 153 -1.53 4.74 2.44
C ALA A 153 -1.30 3.24 2.63
N GLY A 154 -0.29 2.84 3.41
CA GLY A 154 0.06 1.44 3.61
C GLY A 154 -1.10 0.57 4.12
N PRO A 155 -1.78 0.94 5.22
CA PRO A 155 -2.99 0.24 5.67
C PRO A 155 -4.05 0.12 4.58
N LEU A 156 -4.33 1.20 3.84
CA LEU A 156 -5.34 1.21 2.79
C LEU A 156 -4.99 0.26 1.65
N TYR A 157 -3.74 0.22 1.21
CA TYR A 157 -3.28 -0.74 0.19
C TYR A 157 -3.35 -2.18 0.67
N ALA A 158 -2.96 -2.47 1.90
CA ALA A 158 -3.08 -3.81 2.47
C ALA A 158 -4.54 -4.27 2.58
N MET A 159 -5.42 -3.39 3.06
CA MET A 159 -6.86 -3.67 3.14
C MET A 159 -7.48 -3.84 1.75
N LEU A 160 -7.08 -3.02 0.76
CA LEU A 160 -7.55 -3.14 -0.62
C LEU A 160 -7.14 -4.50 -1.22
N GLY A 161 -5.88 -4.89 -1.04
CA GLY A 161 -5.39 -6.21 -1.46
C GLY A 161 -6.14 -7.35 -0.79
N LEU A 162 -6.41 -7.25 0.52
CA LEU A 162 -7.18 -8.25 1.25
C LEU A 162 -8.61 -8.34 0.72
N ALA A 163 -9.29 -7.22 0.52
CA ALA A 163 -10.65 -7.18 0.02
C ALA A 163 -10.73 -7.80 -1.40
N LEU A 164 -9.75 -7.49 -2.27
CA LEU A 164 -9.62 -8.09 -3.60
C LEU A 164 -9.40 -9.61 -3.50
N GLY A 165 -8.48 -10.07 -2.65
CA GLY A 165 -8.19 -11.49 -2.44
C GLY A 165 -9.41 -12.26 -1.90
N ALA A 166 -10.13 -11.67 -0.95
CA ALA A 166 -11.33 -12.25 -0.37
C ALA A 166 -12.49 -12.34 -1.37
N LEU A 167 -12.59 -11.38 -2.30
CA LEU A 167 -13.59 -11.37 -3.36
C LEU A 167 -13.28 -12.42 -4.44
N VAL A 168 -12.04 -12.45 -4.93
CA VAL A 168 -11.60 -13.33 -6.04
C VAL A 168 -11.41 -14.77 -5.57
N ARG A 169 -11.06 -15.00 -4.32
CA ARG A 169 -10.82 -16.34 -3.70
C ARG A 169 -9.74 -17.19 -4.37
N ASN A 170 -9.01 -16.64 -5.29
CA ASN A 170 -7.88 -17.29 -5.95
C ASN A 170 -6.66 -16.37 -5.83
N GLN A 171 -5.61 -16.88 -5.18
CA GLN A 171 -4.41 -16.10 -4.88
C GLN A 171 -3.73 -15.57 -6.14
N THR A 172 -3.49 -16.45 -7.12
CA THR A 172 -2.79 -16.08 -8.36
C THR A 172 -3.57 -15.04 -9.14
N VAL A 173 -4.88 -15.28 -9.33
CA VAL A 173 -5.75 -14.36 -10.06
C VAL A 173 -5.84 -13.01 -9.36
N ALA A 174 -6.01 -12.98 -8.04
CA ALA A 174 -6.10 -11.72 -7.29
C ALA A 174 -4.81 -10.90 -7.35
N VAL A 175 -3.64 -11.55 -7.23
CA VAL A 175 -2.34 -10.88 -7.37
C VAL A 175 -2.17 -10.32 -8.78
N VAL A 176 -2.43 -11.14 -9.80
CA VAL A 176 -2.29 -10.72 -11.20
C VAL A 176 -3.25 -9.57 -11.52
N LEU A 177 -4.52 -9.64 -11.12
CA LEU A 177 -5.49 -8.56 -11.33
C LEU A 177 -5.05 -7.26 -10.65
N GLY A 178 -4.60 -7.34 -9.39
CA GLY A 178 -4.13 -6.17 -8.66
C GLY A 178 -2.92 -5.52 -9.34
N LEU A 179 -1.91 -6.31 -9.70
CA LEU A 179 -0.71 -5.80 -10.36
C LEU A 179 -1.02 -5.27 -11.76
N LEU A 180 -1.80 -6.00 -12.58
CA LEU A 180 -2.19 -5.53 -13.92
C LEU A 180 -2.98 -4.22 -13.85
N TRP A 181 -3.87 -4.06 -12.87
CA TRP A 181 -4.62 -2.83 -12.73
C TRP A 181 -3.69 -1.63 -12.48
N PHE A 182 -2.82 -1.71 -11.48
CA PHE A 182 -1.96 -0.60 -11.10
C PHE A 182 -0.81 -0.34 -12.08
N LEU A 183 -0.26 -1.38 -12.72
CA LEU A 183 0.88 -1.22 -13.63
C LEU A 183 0.47 -0.88 -15.06
N VAL A 184 -0.67 -1.41 -15.50
CA VAL A 184 -1.08 -1.33 -16.92
C VAL A 184 -2.45 -0.67 -17.07
N GLY A 185 -3.45 -1.07 -16.27
CA GLY A 185 -4.85 -0.67 -16.46
C GLY A 185 -5.06 0.84 -16.41
N GLU A 186 -4.52 1.51 -15.41
CA GLU A 186 -4.63 2.95 -15.31
C GLU A 186 -3.88 3.68 -16.41
N GLY A 187 -2.70 3.18 -16.80
CA GLY A 187 -1.94 3.72 -17.92
C GLY A 187 -2.68 3.64 -19.25
N LEU A 188 -3.37 2.52 -19.51
CA LEU A 188 -4.20 2.34 -20.70
C LEU A 188 -5.39 3.32 -20.73
N ILE A 189 -6.07 3.52 -19.61
CA ILE A 189 -7.17 4.50 -19.50
C ILE A 189 -6.67 5.91 -19.86
N GLY A 190 -5.49 6.29 -19.36
CA GLY A 190 -4.84 7.54 -19.70
C GLY A 190 -4.47 7.66 -21.19
N ALA A 191 -3.94 6.58 -21.78
CA ALA A 191 -3.59 6.50 -23.20
C ALA A 191 -4.80 6.57 -24.14
N MET A 192 -5.97 6.08 -23.69
CA MET A 192 -7.25 6.20 -24.42
C MET A 192 -7.85 7.62 -24.37
N GLY A 193 -7.15 8.59 -23.79
CA GLY A 193 -7.61 9.98 -23.69
C GLY A 193 -8.60 10.25 -22.55
N LEU A 194 -8.93 9.25 -21.72
CA LEU A 194 -9.84 9.34 -20.60
C LEU A 194 -9.16 9.92 -19.34
N ARG A 195 -8.34 10.96 -19.53
CA ARG A 195 -7.53 11.58 -18.44
C ARG A 195 -8.38 12.14 -17.30
N TRP A 196 -9.61 12.51 -17.55
CA TRP A 196 -10.55 13.03 -16.55
C TRP A 196 -10.95 11.95 -15.51
N LEU A 197 -10.84 10.65 -15.84
CA LEU A 197 -11.06 9.55 -14.92
C LEU A 197 -9.87 9.31 -13.98
N MET A 198 -8.66 9.69 -14.39
CA MET A 198 -7.43 9.39 -13.65
C MET A 198 -7.48 9.77 -12.16
N PRO A 199 -7.99 10.95 -11.75
CA PRO A 199 -8.07 11.32 -10.34
C PRO A 199 -8.97 10.40 -9.51
N TRP A 200 -9.94 9.75 -10.15
CA TRP A 200 -10.93 8.89 -9.50
C TRP A 200 -10.50 7.42 -9.40
N LEU A 201 -9.48 7.00 -10.13
CA LEU A 201 -8.96 5.64 -10.08
C LEU A 201 -8.15 5.40 -8.78
N PRO A 202 -7.98 4.13 -8.33
CA PRO A 202 -7.21 3.82 -7.12
C PRO A 202 -5.80 4.38 -7.11
N GLY A 203 -5.08 4.35 -8.25
CA GLY A 203 -3.75 4.95 -8.37
C GLY A 203 -3.80 6.48 -8.37
N GLY A 204 -4.79 7.10 -9.03
CA GLY A 204 -5.03 8.53 -8.93
C GLY A 204 -5.36 8.98 -7.51
N ALA A 205 -6.19 8.22 -6.79
CA ALA A 205 -6.51 8.45 -5.39
C ALA A 205 -5.28 8.37 -4.48
N SER A 206 -4.37 7.41 -4.73
CA SER A 206 -3.12 7.30 -3.98
C SER A 206 -2.15 8.44 -4.26
N ARG A 207 -2.06 8.90 -5.51
CA ARG A 207 -1.28 10.09 -5.90
C ARG A 207 -1.85 11.37 -5.28
N ALA A 208 -3.18 11.50 -5.25
CA ALA A 208 -3.85 12.60 -4.56
C ALA A 208 -3.52 12.59 -3.05
N LEU A 209 -3.60 11.43 -2.40
CA LEU A 209 -3.20 11.25 -1.01
C LEU A 209 -1.73 11.65 -0.80
N ALA A 210 -0.83 11.25 -1.71
CA ALA A 210 0.58 11.61 -1.70
C ALA A 210 0.85 13.08 -2.08
N ARG A 211 -0.17 13.85 -2.45
CA ARG A 211 -0.04 15.23 -2.96
C ARG A 211 0.96 15.31 -4.11
N ASP A 212 0.85 14.42 -5.07
CA ASP A 212 1.72 14.41 -6.24
C ASP A 212 1.46 15.67 -7.08
N ILE A 213 2.47 16.54 -7.13
CA ILE A 213 2.38 17.82 -7.85
C ILE A 213 2.65 17.67 -9.35
N THR A 214 3.07 16.49 -9.79
CA THR A 214 3.39 16.25 -11.22
C THR A 214 2.14 16.07 -12.08
N LEU A 215 0.98 15.79 -11.45
CA LEU A 215 -0.29 15.60 -12.13
C LEU A 215 -1.28 16.73 -11.78
N PRO A 216 -1.67 17.55 -12.78
CA PRO A 216 -2.72 18.55 -12.56
C PRO A 216 -4.08 17.89 -12.39
N GLY A 217 -4.95 18.50 -11.59
CA GLY A 217 -6.35 18.09 -11.45
C GLY A 217 -6.59 16.91 -10.49
N LEU A 218 -5.62 16.56 -9.66
CA LEU A 218 -5.82 15.57 -8.60
C LEU A 218 -6.77 16.08 -7.51
N LEU A 219 -7.46 15.14 -6.87
CA LEU A 219 -8.29 15.41 -5.71
C LEU A 219 -7.44 15.93 -4.52
N PRO A 220 -8.03 16.65 -3.55
CA PRO A 220 -7.32 16.97 -2.31
C PRO A 220 -6.94 15.69 -1.56
N ALA A 221 -5.84 15.70 -0.81
CA ALA A 221 -5.26 14.51 -0.16
C ALA A 221 -6.27 13.73 0.69
N TRP A 222 -7.12 14.42 1.46
CA TRP A 222 -8.16 13.76 2.27
C TRP A 222 -9.19 13.03 1.40
N ALA A 223 -9.55 13.60 0.24
CA ALA A 223 -10.49 12.95 -0.69
C ALA A 223 -9.86 11.72 -1.36
N GLY A 224 -8.55 11.76 -1.68
CA GLY A 224 -7.80 10.59 -2.14
C GLY A 224 -7.82 9.44 -1.13
N GLY A 225 -7.61 9.75 0.16
CA GLY A 225 -7.70 8.75 1.23
C GLY A 225 -9.10 8.17 1.41
N LEU A 226 -10.14 9.02 1.37
CA LEU A 226 -11.54 8.57 1.42
C LEU A 226 -11.93 7.72 0.21
N LEU A 227 -11.45 8.07 -0.96
CA LEU A 227 -11.71 7.32 -2.19
C LEU A 227 -11.06 5.93 -2.13
N LEU A 228 -9.82 5.82 -1.65
CA LEU A 228 -9.18 4.51 -1.40
C LEU A 228 -9.97 3.67 -0.39
N LEU A 229 -10.43 4.28 0.70
CA LEU A 229 -11.28 3.59 1.67
C LEU A 229 -12.59 3.13 1.04
N THR A 230 -13.19 3.94 0.16
CA THR A 230 -14.39 3.57 -0.59
C THR A 230 -14.15 2.33 -1.45
N TYR A 231 -12.99 2.23 -2.12
CA TYR A 231 -12.62 1.03 -2.87
C TYR A 231 -12.45 -0.19 -1.97
N VAL A 232 -11.84 -0.03 -0.79
CA VAL A 232 -11.75 -1.12 0.20
C VAL A 232 -13.14 -1.61 0.58
N VAL A 233 -14.06 -0.71 0.90
CA VAL A 233 -15.44 -1.06 1.29
C VAL A 233 -16.20 -1.69 0.12
N ALA A 234 -16.08 -1.12 -1.09
CA ALA A 234 -16.73 -1.60 -2.30
C ALA A 234 -16.33 -3.05 -2.67
N LEU A 235 -15.10 -3.46 -2.35
CA LEU A 235 -14.64 -4.84 -2.53
C LEU A 235 -14.92 -5.73 -1.31
N ALA A 236 -14.83 -5.19 -0.10
CA ALA A 236 -15.02 -5.98 1.12
C ALA A 236 -16.48 -6.36 1.37
N VAL A 237 -17.45 -5.49 1.01
CA VAL A 237 -18.88 -5.77 1.19
C VAL A 237 -19.34 -6.98 0.35
N PRO A 238 -19.11 -7.05 -0.98
CA PRO A 238 -19.46 -8.24 -1.74
C PRO A 238 -18.65 -9.48 -1.31
N ALA A 239 -17.38 -9.31 -0.92
CA ALA A 239 -16.58 -10.41 -0.38
C ALA A 239 -17.20 -10.99 0.90
N TRP A 240 -17.65 -10.12 1.82
CA TRP A 240 -18.36 -10.52 3.03
C TRP A 240 -19.66 -11.28 2.72
N TRP A 241 -20.46 -10.76 1.77
CA TRP A 241 -21.71 -11.40 1.36
C TRP A 241 -21.48 -12.77 0.72
N LEU A 242 -20.48 -12.91 -0.14
CA LEU A 242 -20.07 -14.18 -0.71
C LEU A 242 -19.58 -15.19 0.35
N LEU A 243 -18.86 -14.70 1.39
CA LEU A 243 -18.41 -15.54 2.50
C LEU A 243 -19.58 -16.08 3.32
N GLN A 244 -20.67 -15.34 3.47
CA GLN A 244 -21.84 -15.79 4.20
C GLN A 244 -22.60 -16.91 3.49
N ARG A 245 -22.62 -16.90 2.13
CA ARG A 245 -23.35 -17.85 1.31
C ARG A 245 -22.56 -19.09 0.91
N ALA A 246 -21.25 -19.06 1.09
CA ALA A 246 -20.41 -20.19 0.70
C ALA A 246 -20.62 -21.35 1.68
N ASP A 247 -21.10 -22.47 1.18
CA ASP A 247 -21.02 -23.72 1.90
C ASP A 247 -19.54 -24.10 2.06
N VAL A 248 -19.17 -24.51 3.26
CA VAL A 248 -17.80 -24.94 3.57
C VAL A 248 -17.74 -26.42 3.23
N GLU A 249 -17.40 -26.75 1.97
CA GLU A 249 -16.97 -28.09 1.60
C GLU A 249 -15.54 -28.37 2.05
#